data_cc6cb804f8bb30a7dfc48865edfb3790
#
_entry.id   cc6cb804f8bb30a7dfc48865edfb3790
#
_cell.length_a   1.000
_cell.length_b   1.000
_cell.length_c   1.000
_cell.angle_alpha   90.00
_cell.angle_beta   90.00
_cell.angle_gamma   90.00
#
_symmetry.space_group_name_H-M   'P 1'
#
loop_
_entity.id
_entity.type
_entity.pdbx_description
1 polymer ?
#
loop_
_entity_poly.entity_id
_entity_poly.type
_entity_poly.pdbx_seq_one_letter_code
_entity_poly.pdbx_strand_id
1 'polypeptide(L)'
;MYVFVIKLLRRSKNITLYKLSQVTGISRTYLRELENNNVFNPTMKILNKIANALDVTIKDLFYYDNDVNKLKEEMYHRIEVFGLDSREVYEISQIIDLLLNVEGTFK
;
A
#
# COMPACT_ATOMS: atom_id res chain seq x y z
N MET A 1 3.99 10.25 -9.31
CA MET A 1 3.03 10.38 -8.21
C MET A 1 3.14 9.20 -7.28
N TYR A 2 3.08 9.44 -5.99
CA TYR A 2 3.12 8.35 -4.99
C TYR A 2 1.73 7.80 -4.75
N VAL A 3 1.64 6.49 -4.61
CA VAL A 3 0.41 5.82 -4.20
C VAL A 3 0.72 5.01 -2.93
N PHE A 4 0.04 5.31 -1.84
CA PHE A 4 0.21 4.61 -0.59
C PHE A 4 -0.60 3.32 -0.57
N VAL A 5 0.04 2.24 -0.13
CA VAL A 5 -0.58 0.91 -0.04
C VAL A 5 -0.78 0.47 1.42
N ILE A 6 -0.87 1.45 2.32
CA ILE A 6 -0.98 1.23 3.76
C ILE A 6 -2.19 0.37 4.10
N LYS A 7 -3.33 0.63 3.47
CA LYS A 7 -4.56 -0.13 3.71
C LYS A 7 -4.40 -1.60 3.35
N LEU A 8 -3.75 -1.89 2.22
CA LEU A 8 -3.50 -3.27 1.79
C LEU A 8 -2.57 -3.99 2.77
N LEU A 9 -1.48 -3.32 3.19
CA LEU A 9 -0.55 -3.87 4.17
C LEU A 9 -1.24 -4.12 5.51
N ARG A 10 -2.00 -3.14 5.98
CA ARG A 10 -2.71 -3.23 7.25
C ARG A 10 -3.68 -4.42 7.24
N ARG A 11 -4.46 -4.56 6.18
CA ARG A 11 -5.43 -5.66 6.04
C ARG A 11 -4.74 -7.01 5.93
N SER A 12 -3.60 -7.10 5.24
CA SER A 12 -2.86 -8.35 5.13
C SER A 12 -2.34 -8.83 6.48
N LYS A 13 -2.15 -7.92 7.43
CA LYS A 13 -1.68 -8.23 8.78
C LYS A 13 -2.81 -8.29 9.80
N ASN A 14 -4.06 -8.19 9.37
CA ASN A 14 -5.24 -8.21 10.21
C ASN A 14 -5.25 -7.11 11.28
N ILE A 15 -4.73 -5.94 10.93
CA ILE A 15 -4.69 -4.78 11.83
C ILE A 15 -5.81 -3.82 11.44
N THR A 16 -6.67 -3.45 12.41
CA THR A 16 -7.73 -2.47 12.17
C THR A 16 -7.17 -1.05 12.13
N LEU A 17 -7.92 -0.14 11.50
CA LEU A 17 -7.55 1.27 11.49
C LEU A 17 -7.46 1.84 12.91
N TYR A 18 -8.38 1.44 13.78
CA TYR A 18 -8.38 1.82 15.19
C TYR A 18 -7.09 1.38 15.89
N LYS A 19 -6.69 0.12 15.67
CA LYS A 19 -5.46 -0.41 16.28
C LYS A 19 -4.24 0.34 15.78
N LEU A 20 -4.16 0.58 14.48
CA LEU A 20 -3.05 1.34 13.90
C LEU A 20 -2.98 2.75 14.50
N SER A 21 -4.13 3.41 14.65
CA SER A 21 -4.21 4.72 15.29
C SER A 21 -3.70 4.68 16.73
N GLN A 22 -4.09 3.68 17.50
CA GLN A 22 -3.64 3.54 18.90
C GLN A 22 -2.13 3.35 19.01
N VAL A 23 -1.58 2.46 18.19
CA VAL A 23 -0.15 2.12 18.24
C VAL A 23 0.73 3.29 17.76
N THR A 24 0.29 4.01 16.74
CA THR A 24 1.07 5.11 16.16
C THR A 24 0.85 6.45 16.84
N GLY A 25 -0.27 6.62 17.54
CA GLY A 25 -0.68 7.92 18.06
C GLY A 25 -1.19 8.88 16.99
N ILE A 26 -1.38 8.42 15.77
CA ILE A 26 -1.91 9.21 14.65
C ILE A 26 -3.42 9.08 14.62
N SER A 27 -4.15 10.18 14.36
CA SER A 27 -5.61 10.14 14.34
C SER A 27 -6.14 9.23 13.23
N ARG A 28 -7.29 8.61 13.48
CA ARG A 28 -7.95 7.76 12.48
C ARG A 28 -8.31 8.54 11.23
N THR A 29 -8.72 9.80 11.41
CA THR A 29 -9.04 10.68 10.28
C THR A 29 -7.84 10.87 9.37
N TYR A 30 -6.68 11.19 9.94
CA TYR A 30 -5.46 11.36 9.14
C TYR A 30 -5.05 10.07 8.45
N LEU A 31 -5.08 8.93 9.16
CA LEU A 31 -4.75 7.63 8.58
C LEU A 31 -5.68 7.28 7.43
N ARG A 32 -6.98 7.55 7.57
CA ARG A 32 -7.96 7.29 6.52
C ARG A 32 -7.68 8.14 5.28
N GLU A 33 -7.37 9.43 5.48
CA GLU A 33 -7.02 10.31 4.37
C GLU A 33 -5.74 9.85 3.67
N LEU A 34 -4.77 9.37 4.43
CA LEU A 34 -3.53 8.85 3.87
C LEU A 34 -3.79 7.53 3.11
N GLU A 35 -4.63 6.64 3.64
CA GLU A 35 -5.01 5.39 2.98
C GLU A 35 -5.79 5.65 1.68
N ASN A 36 -6.56 6.73 1.63
CA ASN A 36 -7.31 7.13 0.44
C ASN A 36 -6.49 8.00 -0.52
N ASN A 37 -5.21 8.19 -0.24
CA ASN A 37 -4.30 8.98 -1.05
C ASN A 37 -4.71 10.46 -1.19
N ASN A 38 -5.33 11.01 -0.13
CA ASN A 38 -5.73 12.42 -0.06
C ASN A 38 -4.67 13.29 0.64
N VAL A 39 -3.60 12.68 1.15
CA VAL A 39 -2.46 13.37 1.75
C VAL A 39 -1.26 13.14 0.85
N PHE A 40 -0.67 14.22 0.34
CA PHE A 40 0.41 14.11 -0.65
C PHE A 40 1.82 14.21 -0.06
N ASN A 41 1.96 14.83 1.11
CA ASN A 41 3.28 15.08 1.70
C ASN A 41 3.30 14.73 3.20
N PRO A 42 3.10 13.45 3.57
CA PRO A 42 3.27 13.06 4.96
C PRO A 42 4.74 13.21 5.36
N THR A 43 4.99 13.55 6.64
CA THR A 43 6.36 13.67 7.12
C THR A 43 7.01 12.30 7.26
N MET A 44 8.35 12.29 7.22
CA MET A 44 9.11 11.05 7.47
C MET A 44 8.83 10.49 8.87
N LYS A 45 8.59 11.36 9.84
CA LYS A 45 8.22 10.94 11.20
C LYS A 45 6.92 10.12 11.20
N ILE A 46 5.91 10.58 10.47
CA ILE A 46 4.63 9.85 10.35
C ILE A 46 4.84 8.53 9.62
N LEU A 47 5.56 8.54 8.51
CA LEU A 47 5.84 7.32 7.75
C LEU A 47 6.62 6.29 8.58
N ASN A 48 7.60 6.75 9.36
CA ASN A 48 8.34 5.86 10.27
C ASN A 48 7.42 5.19 11.30
N LYS A 49 6.52 5.96 11.91
CA LYS A 49 5.58 5.41 12.89
C LYS A 49 4.70 4.32 12.28
N ILE A 50 4.19 4.57 11.08
CA ILE A 50 3.34 3.60 10.38
C ILE A 50 4.13 2.36 9.99
N ALA A 51 5.31 2.54 9.41
CA ALA A 51 6.18 1.43 9.00
C ALA A 51 6.55 0.54 10.20
N ASN A 52 6.92 1.14 11.32
CA ASN A 52 7.24 0.41 12.54
C ASN A 52 6.03 -0.37 13.07
N ALA A 53 4.85 0.25 13.05
CA ALA A 53 3.63 -0.41 13.53
C ALA A 53 3.22 -1.59 12.64
N LEU A 54 3.51 -1.51 11.35
CA LEU A 54 3.20 -2.58 10.39
C LEU A 54 4.37 -3.56 10.19
N ASP A 55 5.50 -3.33 10.86
CA ASP A 55 6.71 -4.16 10.75
C ASP A 55 7.20 -4.26 9.30
N VAL A 56 7.26 -3.12 8.63
CA VAL A 56 7.76 -3.00 7.26
C VAL A 56 8.72 -1.80 7.18
N THR A 57 9.38 -1.63 6.05
CA THR A 57 10.20 -0.44 5.80
C THR A 57 9.34 0.68 5.21
N ILE A 58 9.84 1.92 5.25
CA ILE A 58 9.13 3.05 4.65
C ILE A 58 8.90 2.81 3.15
N LYS A 59 9.85 2.21 2.46
CA LYS A 59 9.74 1.91 1.03
C LYS A 59 8.58 0.98 0.70
N ASP A 60 8.16 0.16 1.66
CA ASP A 60 7.04 -0.76 1.48
C ASP A 60 5.68 -0.06 1.54
N LEU A 61 5.62 1.19 1.98
CA LEU A 61 4.37 1.91 2.20
C LEU A 61 3.79 2.53 0.93
N PHE A 62 4.59 2.70 -0.11
CA PHE A 62 4.13 3.41 -1.31
C PHE A 62 4.81 2.89 -2.57
N TYR A 63 4.16 3.17 -3.72
CA TYR A 63 4.69 2.91 -5.05
C TYR A 63 4.58 4.18 -5.89
N TYR A 64 5.42 4.27 -6.92
CA TYR A 64 5.23 5.26 -7.97
C TYR A 64 4.29 4.71 -9.04
N ASP A 65 3.52 5.57 -9.67
CA ASP A 65 2.62 5.19 -10.75
C ASP A 65 3.35 4.59 -11.95
N ASN A 66 4.61 4.96 -12.18
CA ASN A 66 5.41 4.40 -13.27
C ASN A 66 5.98 3.00 -12.97
N ASP A 67 5.75 2.46 -11.77
CA ASP A 67 6.21 1.12 -11.40
C ASP A 67 5.26 0.01 -11.87
N VAL A 68 4.14 0.37 -12.51
CA VAL A 68 3.12 -0.61 -12.93
C VAL A 68 3.70 -1.71 -13.81
N ASN A 69 4.56 -1.35 -14.78
CA ASN A 69 5.15 -2.34 -15.69
C ASN A 69 6.05 -3.35 -14.95
N LYS A 70 6.85 -2.87 -13.99
CA LYS A 70 7.68 -3.74 -13.16
C LYS A 70 6.82 -4.67 -12.32
N LEU A 71 5.73 -4.17 -11.77
CA LEU A 71 4.81 -4.97 -10.97
C LEU A 71 4.10 -6.03 -11.82
N LYS A 72 3.76 -5.72 -13.06
CA LYS A 72 3.18 -6.70 -13.98
C LYS A 72 4.16 -7.82 -14.28
N GLU A 73 5.43 -7.52 -14.51
CA GLU A 73 6.47 -8.52 -14.74
C GLU A 73 6.62 -9.43 -13.51
N GLU A 74 6.64 -8.84 -12.31
CA GLU A 74 6.69 -9.59 -11.08
C GLU A 74 5.45 -10.47 -10.89
N MET A 75 4.27 -9.97 -11.25
CA MET A 75 3.04 -10.75 -11.19
C MET A 75 3.12 -11.99 -12.07
N TYR A 76 3.60 -11.85 -13.31
CA TYR A 76 3.76 -12.97 -14.21
C TYR A 76 4.73 -14.01 -13.66
N HIS A 77 5.82 -13.55 -13.04
CA HIS A 77 6.77 -14.45 -12.37
C HIS A 77 6.09 -15.21 -11.22
N ARG A 78 5.29 -14.53 -10.41
CA ARG A 78 4.55 -15.17 -9.31
C ARG A 78 3.53 -16.19 -9.80
N ILE A 79 2.89 -15.92 -10.95
CA ILE A 79 1.98 -16.90 -11.58
C ILE A 79 2.74 -18.18 -11.92
N GLU A 80 3.93 -18.07 -12.49
CA GLU A 80 4.75 -19.24 -12.85
C GLU A 80 5.18 -20.05 -11.62
N VAL A 81 5.56 -19.36 -10.54
CA VAL A 81 6.10 -20.01 -9.32
C VAL A 81 4.99 -20.54 -8.42
N PHE A 82 3.96 -19.75 -8.17
CA PHE A 82 2.93 -20.05 -7.15
C PHE A 82 1.57 -20.43 -7.72
N GLY A 83 1.32 -20.17 -9.00
CA GLY A 83 0.03 -20.41 -9.64
C GLY A 83 -0.87 -19.17 -9.64
N LEU A 84 -1.81 -19.15 -10.58
CA LEU A 84 -2.68 -17.99 -10.83
C LEU A 84 -3.57 -17.63 -9.63
N ASP A 85 -4.03 -18.63 -8.88
CA ASP A 85 -4.95 -18.44 -7.75
C ASP A 85 -4.22 -18.25 -6.42
N SER A 86 -2.92 -18.02 -6.45
CA SER A 86 -2.13 -17.90 -5.23
C SER A 86 -2.37 -16.54 -4.56
N ARG A 87 -2.13 -16.51 -3.24
CA ARG A 87 -2.17 -15.28 -2.46
C ARG A 87 -1.15 -14.27 -2.96
N GLU A 88 0.03 -14.73 -3.37
CA GLU A 88 1.12 -13.90 -3.87
C GLU A 88 0.71 -13.12 -5.12
N VAL A 89 -0.03 -13.77 -6.03
CA VAL A 89 -0.57 -13.12 -7.23
C VAL A 89 -1.69 -12.16 -6.88
N TYR A 90 -2.59 -12.55 -5.97
CA TYR A 90 -3.68 -11.69 -5.53
C TYR A 90 -3.16 -10.37 -4.92
N GLU A 91 -2.17 -10.46 -4.04
CA GLU A 91 -1.59 -9.27 -3.39
C GLU A 91 -1.01 -8.29 -4.40
N ILE A 92 -0.20 -8.77 -5.35
CA ILE A 92 0.41 -7.88 -6.35
C ILE A 92 -0.61 -7.32 -7.33
N SER A 93 -1.64 -8.08 -7.67
CA SER A 93 -2.71 -7.59 -8.54
C SER A 93 -3.50 -6.46 -7.90
N GLN A 94 -3.71 -6.50 -6.58
CA GLN A 94 -4.34 -5.43 -5.83
C GLN A 94 -3.54 -4.13 -5.93
N ILE A 95 -2.23 -4.21 -5.83
CA ILE A 95 -1.35 -3.04 -5.94
C ILE A 95 -1.42 -2.46 -7.36
N ILE A 96 -1.37 -3.30 -8.37
CA ILE A 96 -1.48 -2.87 -9.78
C ILE A 96 -2.81 -2.16 -10.03
N ASP A 97 -3.92 -2.73 -9.57
CA ASP A 97 -5.24 -2.13 -9.72
C ASP A 97 -5.31 -0.76 -9.05
N LEU A 98 -4.71 -0.63 -7.87
CA LEU A 98 -4.68 0.64 -7.16
C LEU A 98 -3.94 1.71 -7.95
N LEU A 99 -2.79 1.38 -8.54
CA LEU A 99 -2.00 2.30 -9.34
C LEU A 99 -2.75 2.70 -10.62
N LEU A 100 -3.40 1.76 -11.28
CA LEU A 100 -4.16 2.03 -12.50
C LEU A 100 -5.38 2.91 -12.22
N ASN A 101 -6.05 2.71 -11.11
CA ASN A 101 -7.20 3.52 -10.71
C ASN A 101 -6.80 4.96 -10.43
N VAL A 102 -5.63 5.18 -9.81
CA VAL A 102 -5.11 6.54 -9.59
C VAL A 102 -4.84 7.23 -10.92
N GLU A 103 -4.22 6.56 -11.88
CA GLU A 103 -4.01 7.09 -13.22
C GLU A 103 -5.35 7.46 -13.89
N GLY A 104 -6.34 6.59 -13.78
CA GLY A 104 -7.68 6.82 -14.32
C GLY A 104 -8.38 8.02 -13.69
N THR A 105 -8.15 8.28 -12.42
CA THR A 105 -8.77 9.39 -11.68
C THR A 105 -8.27 10.75 -12.16
N PHE A 106 -7.05 10.83 -12.67
CA PHE A 106 -6.43 12.09 -13.09
C PHE A 106 -6.58 12.38 -14.59
N LYS A 107 -7.26 11.53 -15.29
CA LYS A 107 -7.62 11.77 -16.67
C LYS A 107 -8.91 12.56 -16.76
#